data_d7a36efe5b894a00ef51962408817dea
#
_entry.id   d7a36efe5b894a00ef51962408817dea
#
_cell.length_a   1.000
_cell.length_b   1.000
_cell.length_c   1.000
_cell.angle_alpha   90.00
_cell.angle_beta   90.00
_cell.angle_gamma   90.00
#
_symmetry.space_group_name_H-M   'P 1'
#
loop_
_entity.id
_entity.type
_entity.pdbx_description
1 polymer ?
#
loop_
_entity_poly.entity_id
_entity_poly.type
_entity_poly.pdbx_seq_one_letter_code
_entity_poly.pdbx_strand_id
1 'polypeptide(L)'
;LSLPVNIDRMRFIQVISNFLGNADKFTRSGSITLGCKVDKKDRKVSVYVQDTGKGIDEKELMMIFDRFYKTDEFEQGSGLGLSICKVIIEKLCGRIEVRSEVGKGSRFTVVLSLADIV
;
A
#
# COMPACT_ATOMS: atom_id res chain seq x y z
N LEU A 1 16.90 -0.77 -12.67
CA LEU A 1 15.81 -0.47 -13.57
C LEU A 1 15.01 0.72 -13.07
N SER A 2 14.89 1.75 -13.84
CA SER A 2 14.10 2.89 -13.45
C SER A 2 13.05 3.20 -14.52
N LEU A 3 11.84 3.51 -14.06
CA LEU A 3 10.77 3.97 -14.92
C LEU A 3 10.62 5.47 -14.70
N PRO A 4 10.66 6.27 -15.76
CA PRO A 4 10.44 7.71 -15.60
C PRO A 4 8.95 7.96 -15.33
N VAL A 5 8.63 8.24 -14.09
CA VAL A 5 7.27 8.60 -13.69
C VAL A 5 7.31 10.01 -13.12
N ASN A 6 6.25 10.77 -13.40
CA ASN A 6 6.13 12.10 -12.82
C ASN A 6 5.62 11.99 -11.38
N ILE A 7 6.51 11.49 -10.52
CA ILE A 7 6.18 11.19 -9.12
C ILE A 7 7.34 11.64 -8.23
N ASP A 8 6.98 12.16 -7.08
CA ASP A 8 7.96 12.48 -6.06
C ASP A 8 8.49 11.17 -5.46
N ARG A 9 9.76 10.89 -5.73
CA ARG A 9 10.42 9.66 -5.29
C ARG A 9 10.33 9.49 -3.78
N MET A 10 10.54 10.54 -3.04
CA MET A 10 10.54 10.47 -1.57
C MET A 10 9.15 10.11 -1.04
N ARG A 11 8.11 10.68 -1.65
CA ARG A 11 6.73 10.40 -1.25
C ARG A 11 6.35 8.96 -1.58
N PHE A 12 6.78 8.48 -2.74
CA PHE A 12 6.52 7.10 -3.10
C PHE A 12 7.20 6.13 -2.14
N ILE A 13 8.46 6.39 -1.81
CA ILE A 13 9.20 5.58 -0.85
C ILE A 13 8.50 5.59 0.50
N GLN A 14 7.96 6.73 0.92
CA GLN A 14 7.22 6.85 2.17
C GLN A 14 6.01 5.91 2.18
N VAL A 15 5.25 5.84 1.08
CA VAL A 15 4.08 4.97 0.97
C VAL A 15 4.49 3.50 1.05
N ILE A 16 5.48 3.10 0.27
CA ILE A 16 5.93 1.71 0.25
C ILE A 16 6.52 1.30 1.59
N SER A 17 7.31 2.17 2.21
CA SER A 17 7.87 1.91 3.55
C SER A 17 6.78 1.72 4.58
N ASN A 18 5.70 2.48 4.48
CA ASN A 18 4.57 2.35 5.39
C ASN A 18 3.89 0.98 5.22
N PHE A 19 3.69 0.56 3.96
CA PHE A 19 3.10 -0.74 3.68
C PHE A 19 3.99 -1.88 4.19
N LEU A 20 5.31 -1.77 3.98
CA LEU A 20 6.25 -2.79 4.45
C LEU A 20 6.28 -2.85 5.98
N GLY A 21 6.22 -1.71 6.65
CA GLY A 21 6.17 -1.66 8.10
C GLY A 21 4.93 -2.34 8.67
N ASN A 22 3.78 -2.11 8.04
CA ASN A 22 2.54 -2.79 8.45
C ASN A 22 2.62 -4.29 8.21
N ALA A 23 3.15 -4.70 7.06
CA ALA A 23 3.30 -6.12 6.76
C ALA A 23 4.20 -6.82 7.79
N ASP A 24 5.28 -6.15 8.19
CA ASP A 24 6.18 -6.67 9.21
C ASP A 24 5.46 -6.86 10.55
N LYS A 25 4.64 -5.91 10.94
CA LYS A 25 3.87 -6.01 12.18
C LYS A 25 2.86 -7.15 12.17
N PHE A 26 2.24 -7.42 11.03
CA PHE A 26 1.16 -8.40 10.93
C PHE A 26 1.65 -9.81 10.67
N THR A 27 2.90 -9.99 10.30
CA THR A 27 3.45 -11.29 9.91
C THR A 27 4.46 -11.76 10.93
N ARG A 28 4.04 -12.62 11.85
CA ARG A 28 4.96 -13.19 12.85
C ARG A 28 5.83 -14.28 12.26
N SER A 29 5.25 -15.03 11.32
CA SER A 29 5.93 -16.13 10.66
C SER A 29 5.34 -16.23 9.27
N GLY A 30 6.19 -16.39 8.28
CA GLY A 30 5.74 -16.45 6.90
C GLY A 30 6.58 -15.57 6.00
N SER A 31 5.94 -14.92 5.02
CA SER A 31 6.67 -14.15 4.02
C SER A 31 6.02 -12.80 3.76
N ILE A 32 6.87 -11.87 3.30
CA ILE A 32 6.46 -10.55 2.82
C ILE A 32 7.05 -10.42 1.42
N THR A 33 6.22 -10.08 0.46
CA THR A 33 6.64 -9.96 -0.94
C THR A 33 6.37 -8.54 -1.41
N LEU A 34 7.40 -7.93 -2.01
CA LEU A 34 7.27 -6.65 -2.72
C LEU A 34 7.34 -6.96 -4.20
N GLY A 35 6.34 -6.56 -4.96
CA GLY A 35 6.27 -6.86 -6.37
C GLY A 35 5.80 -5.69 -7.21
N CYS A 36 5.98 -5.82 -8.51
CA CYS A 36 5.60 -4.79 -9.46
C CYS A 36 5.07 -5.46 -10.72
N LYS A 37 3.99 -4.91 -11.27
CA LYS A 37 3.43 -5.36 -12.54
C LYS A 37 3.22 -4.15 -13.44
N VAL A 38 3.59 -4.30 -14.70
CA VAL A 38 3.35 -3.27 -15.71
C VAL A 38 2.32 -3.81 -16.69
N ASP A 39 1.23 -3.07 -16.85
CA ASP A 39 0.20 -3.39 -17.83
C ASP A 39 0.32 -2.38 -18.97
N LYS A 40 0.95 -2.79 -20.04
CA LYS A 40 1.17 -1.91 -21.21
C LYS A 40 -0.11 -1.60 -21.94
N LYS A 41 -1.05 -2.51 -21.94
CA LYS A 41 -2.33 -2.33 -22.64
C LYS A 41 -3.15 -1.23 -21.99
N ASP A 42 -3.31 -1.29 -20.66
CA ASP A 42 -4.06 -0.29 -19.93
C ASP A 42 -3.18 0.86 -19.46
N ARG A 43 -1.87 0.80 -19.76
CA ARG A 43 -0.90 1.83 -19.41
C ARG A 43 -0.90 2.12 -17.92
N LYS A 44 -0.76 1.05 -17.14
CA LYS A 44 -0.73 1.15 -15.67
C LYS A 44 0.43 0.36 -15.10
N VAL A 45 0.93 0.86 -13.97
CA VAL A 45 1.91 0.15 -13.18
C VAL A 45 1.34 -0.06 -11.79
N SER A 46 1.49 -1.26 -11.27
CA SER A 46 1.05 -1.63 -9.93
C SER A 46 2.25 -2.06 -9.11
N VAL A 47 2.39 -1.49 -7.92
CA VAL A 47 3.42 -1.89 -6.96
C VAL A 47 2.69 -2.40 -5.74
N TYR A 48 3.01 -3.61 -5.28
CA TYR A 48 2.27 -4.21 -4.19
C TYR A 48 3.18 -4.76 -3.11
N VAL A 49 2.66 -4.76 -1.89
CA VAL A 49 3.26 -5.41 -0.73
C VAL A 49 2.26 -6.45 -0.25
N GLN A 50 2.68 -7.71 -0.25
CA GLN A 50 1.84 -8.82 0.17
C GLN A 50 2.47 -9.53 1.36
N ASP A 51 1.66 -9.82 2.35
CA ASP A 51 2.11 -10.61 3.50
C ASP A 51 1.24 -11.84 3.67
N THR A 52 1.77 -12.81 4.42
CA THR A 52 1.04 -14.03 4.78
C THR A 52 0.68 -13.99 6.27
N GLY A 53 0.37 -12.80 6.76
CA GLY A 53 0.06 -12.58 8.17
C GLY A 53 -1.38 -12.88 8.52
N LYS A 54 -1.85 -12.22 9.56
CA LYS A 54 -3.18 -12.51 10.11
C LYS A 54 -4.34 -12.03 9.25
N GLY A 55 -4.11 -11.13 8.33
CA GLY A 55 -5.17 -10.52 7.53
C GLY A 55 -5.94 -9.45 8.29
N ILE A 56 -6.86 -8.82 7.59
CA ILE A 56 -7.67 -7.70 8.09
C ILE A 56 -9.13 -8.03 7.79
N ASP A 57 -10.01 -7.90 8.77
CA ASP A 57 -11.42 -8.18 8.53
C ASP A 57 -12.08 -7.05 7.74
N GLU A 58 -13.26 -7.35 7.17
CA GLU A 58 -13.95 -6.40 6.30
C GLU A 58 -14.30 -5.09 6.98
N LYS A 59 -14.67 -5.14 8.26
CA LYS A 59 -15.04 -3.94 9.00
C LYS A 59 -13.84 -3.02 9.18
N GLU A 60 -12.69 -3.59 9.50
CA GLU A 60 -11.46 -2.82 9.63
C GLU A 60 -11.03 -2.24 8.28
N LEU A 61 -11.16 -3.04 7.19
CA LEU A 61 -10.77 -2.56 5.86
C LEU A 61 -11.48 -1.26 5.49
N MET A 62 -12.71 -1.07 5.96
CA MET A 62 -13.46 0.16 5.68
C MET A 62 -12.90 1.37 6.40
N MET A 63 -12.10 1.17 7.44
CA MET A 63 -11.66 2.24 8.33
C MET A 63 -10.15 2.48 8.36
N ILE A 64 -9.35 1.56 7.81
CA ILE A 64 -7.89 1.64 7.97
C ILE A 64 -7.24 2.87 7.35
N PHE A 65 -7.92 3.54 6.41
CA PHE A 65 -7.42 4.76 5.79
C PHE A 65 -8.00 6.03 6.42
N ASP A 66 -8.86 5.87 7.42
CA ASP A 66 -9.41 7.04 8.12
C ASP A 66 -8.32 7.68 8.97
N ARG A 67 -8.34 9.01 8.99
CA ARG A 67 -7.40 9.77 9.78
C ARG A 67 -7.59 9.43 11.27
N PHE A 68 -6.48 9.17 11.95
CA PHE A 68 -6.44 8.81 13.36
C PHE A 68 -7.04 7.44 13.69
N TYR A 69 -7.47 6.67 12.68
CA TYR A 69 -7.85 5.29 12.96
C TYR A 69 -6.61 4.52 13.38
N LYS A 70 -6.70 3.87 14.50
CA LYS A 70 -5.63 2.98 14.94
C LYS A 70 -6.16 1.89 15.85
N THR A 71 -5.58 0.72 15.66
CA THR A 71 -5.69 -0.40 16.58
C THR A 71 -4.26 -0.68 17.03
N ASP A 72 -4.08 -1.63 17.92
CA ASP A 72 -2.73 -2.00 18.33
C ASP A 72 -1.89 -2.42 17.14
N GLU A 73 -2.50 -3.04 16.12
CA GLU A 73 -1.81 -3.51 14.93
C GLU A 73 -1.45 -2.38 13.98
N PHE A 74 -2.30 -1.37 13.87
CA PHE A 74 -2.10 -0.26 12.94
C PHE A 74 -1.50 0.98 13.59
N GLU A 75 -1.12 0.87 14.84
CA GLU A 75 -0.58 2.03 15.53
C GLU A 75 0.75 2.46 14.93
N GLN A 76 0.75 3.64 14.34
CA GLN A 76 1.91 4.25 13.68
C GLN A 76 2.04 5.66 14.23
N GLY A 77 2.58 5.78 15.43
CA GLY A 77 2.69 7.08 16.06
C GLY A 77 1.34 7.76 16.21
N SER A 78 1.04 8.74 15.38
CA SER A 78 -0.21 9.50 15.46
C SER A 78 -1.40 8.81 14.80
N GLY A 79 -1.22 7.65 14.18
CA GLY A 79 -2.26 6.97 13.43
C GLY A 79 -2.53 7.58 12.06
N LEU A 80 -1.56 8.32 11.51
CA LEU A 80 -1.71 9.00 10.23
C LEU A 80 -1.10 8.25 9.05
N GLY A 81 -0.38 7.14 9.29
CA GLY A 81 0.39 6.48 8.25
C GLY A 81 -0.39 6.14 6.99
N LEU A 82 -1.46 5.35 7.11
CA LEU A 82 -2.23 4.93 5.94
C LEU A 82 -3.05 6.07 5.34
N SER A 83 -3.59 6.97 6.15
CA SER A 83 -4.34 8.10 5.63
C SER A 83 -3.44 9.04 4.82
N ILE A 84 -2.20 9.23 5.24
CA ILE A 84 -1.21 10.00 4.48
C ILE A 84 -0.90 9.32 3.17
N CYS A 85 -0.73 7.99 3.17
CA CYS A 85 -0.49 7.24 1.94
C CYS A 85 -1.59 7.48 0.91
N LYS A 86 -2.84 7.44 1.36
CA LYS A 86 -3.98 7.68 0.48
C LYS A 86 -3.93 9.07 -0.13
N VAL A 87 -3.63 10.09 0.66
CA VAL A 87 -3.52 11.48 0.17
C VAL A 87 -2.40 11.59 -0.87
N ILE A 88 -1.23 11.01 -0.57
CA ILE A 88 -0.10 11.06 -1.49
C ILE A 88 -0.46 10.44 -2.84
N ILE A 89 -1.04 9.25 -2.82
CA ILE A 89 -1.33 8.52 -4.06
C ILE A 89 -2.47 9.20 -4.83
N GLU A 90 -3.46 9.75 -4.16
CA GLU A 90 -4.54 10.48 -4.83
C GLU A 90 -4.02 11.74 -5.53
N LYS A 91 -3.05 12.43 -4.93
CA LYS A 91 -2.41 13.58 -5.57
C LYS A 91 -1.64 13.22 -6.82
N LEU A 92 -1.21 11.97 -6.92
CA LEU A 92 -0.52 11.44 -8.09
C LEU A 92 -1.49 10.84 -9.12
N CYS A 93 -2.79 11.04 -8.91
CA CYS A 93 -3.86 10.49 -9.74
C CYS A 93 -3.85 8.97 -9.78
N GLY A 94 -3.29 8.34 -8.74
CA GLY A 94 -3.31 6.90 -8.58
C GLY A 94 -4.36 6.46 -7.58
N ARG A 95 -4.35 5.18 -7.28
CA ARG A 95 -5.24 4.64 -6.27
C ARG A 95 -4.55 3.54 -5.47
N ILE A 96 -5.10 3.25 -4.30
CA ILE A 96 -4.65 2.16 -3.46
C ILE A 96 -5.75 1.12 -3.43
N GLU A 97 -5.37 -0.13 -3.66
CA GLU A 97 -6.27 -1.28 -3.54
C GLU A 97 -5.78 -2.17 -2.42
N VAL A 98 -6.71 -2.68 -1.62
CA VAL A 98 -6.37 -3.58 -0.53
C VAL A 98 -7.19 -4.85 -0.67
N ARG A 99 -6.52 -5.99 -0.60
CA ARG A 99 -7.17 -7.29 -0.53
C ARG A 99 -6.66 -7.98 0.71
N SER A 100 -7.58 -8.56 1.47
CA SER A 100 -7.18 -9.23 2.70
C SER A 100 -8.19 -10.31 3.04
N GLU A 101 -7.67 -11.37 3.67
CA GLU A 101 -8.49 -12.45 4.19
C GLU A 101 -7.92 -12.86 5.52
N VAL A 102 -8.77 -12.84 6.55
CA VAL A 102 -8.37 -13.20 7.89
C VAL A 102 -7.78 -14.60 7.90
N GLY A 103 -6.62 -14.75 8.48
CA GLY A 103 -5.91 -16.03 8.54
C GLY A 103 -5.03 -16.34 7.34
N LYS A 104 -5.08 -15.53 6.29
CA LYS A 104 -4.28 -15.76 5.08
C LYS A 104 -3.30 -14.65 4.76
N GLY A 105 -3.65 -13.40 5.08
CA GLY A 105 -2.75 -12.28 4.86
C GLY A 105 -3.40 -11.14 4.11
N SER A 106 -2.58 -10.20 3.67
CA SER A 106 -3.04 -8.97 3.05
C SER A 106 -2.17 -8.59 1.87
N ARG A 107 -2.76 -7.88 0.91
CA ARG A 107 -2.01 -7.28 -0.20
C ARG A 107 -2.45 -5.83 -0.35
N PHE A 108 -1.49 -4.92 -0.24
CA PHE A 108 -1.69 -3.48 -0.48
C PHE A 108 -1.05 -3.15 -1.81
N THR A 109 -1.81 -2.55 -2.71
CA THR A 109 -1.35 -2.25 -4.07
C THR A 109 -1.52 -0.77 -4.36
N VAL A 110 -0.48 -0.15 -4.91
CA VAL A 110 -0.54 1.19 -5.47
C VAL A 110 -0.64 1.05 -6.98
N VAL A 111 -1.65 1.68 -7.58
CA VAL A 111 -1.83 1.66 -9.03
C VAL A 111 -1.62 3.07 -9.55
N LEU A 112 -0.69 3.23 -10.48
CA LEU A 112 -0.36 4.51 -11.09
C LEU A 112 -0.52 4.42 -12.62
N SER A 113 -0.80 5.54 -13.25
CA SER A 113 -0.94 5.59 -14.69
C SER A 113 0.42 5.73 -15.37
N LEU A 114 0.67 4.93 -16.39
CA LEU A 114 1.85 5.08 -17.24
C LEU A 114 1.75 6.31 -18.14
N ALA A 115 0.57 6.90 -18.26
CA ALA A 115 0.41 8.13 -19.03
C ALA A 115 1.22 9.28 -18.41
N ASP A 116 1.53 9.18 -17.12
CA ASP A 116 2.33 10.17 -16.42
C ASP A 116 3.84 9.85 -16.52
N ILE A 117 4.19 8.77 -17.18
CA ILE A 117 5.58 8.45 -17.45
C ILE A 117 6.02 9.24 -18.68
N VAL A 118 7.10 9.93 -18.53
CA VAL A 118 7.66 10.75 -19.61
C VAL A 118 8.49 9.90 -20.54
#